data_a32da948e146678dbb6c0e40d0bd3ae9
#
_entry.id   a32da948e146678dbb6c0e40d0bd3ae9
#
_cell.length_a   1.000
_cell.length_b   1.000
_cell.length_c   1.000
_cell.angle_alpha   90.00
_cell.angle_beta   90.00
_cell.angle_gamma   90.00
#
_symmetry.space_group_name_H-M   'P 1'
#
loop_
_entity.id
_entity.type
_entity.pdbx_description
1 polymer ?
#
loop_
_entity_poly.entity_id
_entity_poly.type
_entity_poly.pdbx_seq_one_letter_code
_entity_poly.pdbx_strand_id
1 'polypeptide(L)'
;MIELKEPPKIDLEQLQKDSSGYKKTIQEVKQAALNPGFFCLENISEEQADLFAKTKKQMDAFFSLGSDDPIKLDIDTTDSDNSYGWMPMFQEPAYEAGTLAHLESFDFGRRKKSVEKPSYKPNRWPKIKSFREDIRNIWDAYTNIGMLTLDALNEAFIFPNEFLKNNCDTQDLSTMRLLNYPKADSSLINKNNVGISAHTDFECITLISQTSPG
;
A
#
# COMPACT_ATOMS: atom_id res chain seq x y z
N MET A 1 -20.46 14.28 -18.19
CA MET A 1 -20.27 13.34 -17.08
C MET A 1 -19.25 12.32 -17.54
N ILE A 2 -18.17 12.14 -16.82
CA ILE A 2 -17.24 11.04 -17.08
C ILE A 2 -17.95 9.79 -16.59
N GLU A 3 -18.24 8.85 -17.49
CA GLU A 3 -18.78 7.55 -17.15
C GLU A 3 -17.68 6.78 -16.39
N LEU A 4 -17.83 6.62 -15.09
CA LEU A 4 -16.93 5.80 -14.28
C LEU A 4 -17.15 4.34 -14.70
N LYS A 5 -16.27 3.82 -15.54
CA LYS A 5 -16.24 2.40 -15.85
C LYS A 5 -15.69 1.64 -14.66
N GLU A 6 -16.26 0.48 -14.37
CA GLU A 6 -15.66 -0.44 -13.40
C GLU A 6 -14.21 -0.76 -13.79
N PRO A 7 -13.29 -0.81 -12.83
CA PRO A 7 -11.92 -1.20 -13.11
C PRO A 7 -11.88 -2.64 -13.67
N PRO A 8 -10.94 -2.93 -14.57
CA PRO A 8 -10.71 -4.31 -14.99
C PRO A 8 -10.47 -5.22 -13.79
N LYS A 9 -11.01 -6.42 -13.82
CA LYS A 9 -10.91 -7.42 -12.76
C LYS A 9 -10.00 -8.56 -13.23
N ILE A 10 -9.03 -8.90 -12.41
CA ILE A 10 -8.07 -9.98 -12.66
C ILE A 10 -8.20 -11.00 -11.54
N ASP A 11 -8.41 -12.23 -11.91
CA ASP A 11 -8.49 -13.36 -10.98
C ASP A 11 -7.09 -13.73 -10.49
N LEU A 12 -6.83 -13.55 -9.19
CA LEU A 12 -5.52 -13.81 -8.58
C LEU A 12 -5.11 -15.29 -8.67
N GLU A 13 -6.08 -16.22 -8.58
CA GLU A 13 -5.80 -17.65 -8.70
C GLU A 13 -5.31 -18.01 -10.11
N GLN A 14 -5.82 -17.31 -11.13
CA GLN A 14 -5.44 -17.54 -12.52
C GLN A 14 -4.08 -16.91 -12.89
N LEU A 15 -3.45 -16.13 -12.01
CA LEU A 15 -2.07 -15.68 -12.18
C LEU A 15 -1.03 -16.76 -11.86
N GLN A 16 -1.43 -17.90 -11.32
CA GLN A 16 -0.55 -19.05 -11.14
C GLN A 16 -0.27 -19.71 -12.50
N LYS A 17 1.01 -19.98 -12.81
CA LYS A 17 1.46 -20.48 -14.12
C LYS A 17 0.86 -21.83 -14.53
N ASP A 18 0.43 -22.62 -13.57
CA ASP A 18 -0.21 -23.94 -13.77
C ASP A 18 -1.73 -23.87 -13.87
N SER A 19 -2.32 -22.69 -13.71
CA SER A 19 -3.76 -22.51 -13.87
C SER A 19 -4.21 -22.65 -15.32
N SER A 20 -5.41 -23.18 -15.52
CA SER A 20 -5.99 -23.36 -16.86
C SER A 20 -6.30 -22.03 -17.57
N GLY A 21 -6.53 -20.96 -16.82
CA GLY A 21 -6.84 -19.61 -17.31
C GLY A 21 -5.61 -18.72 -17.52
N TYR A 22 -4.41 -19.17 -17.14
CA TYR A 22 -3.21 -18.34 -17.08
C TYR A 22 -2.98 -17.50 -18.33
N LYS A 23 -2.92 -18.11 -19.51
CA LYS A 23 -2.65 -17.39 -20.78
C LYS A 23 -3.67 -16.30 -21.09
N LYS A 24 -4.95 -16.54 -20.78
CA LYS A 24 -6.01 -15.56 -20.95
C LYS A 24 -5.81 -14.40 -19.97
N THR A 25 -5.54 -14.72 -18.72
CA THR A 25 -5.33 -13.73 -17.64
C THR A 25 -4.11 -12.84 -17.92
N ILE A 26 -3.03 -13.37 -18.51
CA ILE A 26 -1.88 -12.56 -18.96
C ILE A 26 -2.29 -11.53 -20.01
N GLN A 27 -3.17 -11.88 -20.95
CA GLN A 27 -3.68 -10.90 -21.93
C GLN A 27 -4.59 -9.84 -21.26
N GLU A 28 -5.39 -10.23 -20.29
CA GLU A 28 -6.23 -9.30 -19.51
C GLU A 28 -5.36 -8.32 -18.70
N VAL A 29 -4.30 -8.81 -18.04
CA VAL A 29 -3.29 -7.98 -17.36
C VAL A 29 -2.66 -6.99 -18.32
N LYS A 30 -2.26 -7.44 -19.52
CA LYS A 30 -1.69 -6.56 -20.55
C LYS A 30 -2.64 -5.43 -20.94
N GLN A 31 -3.90 -5.77 -21.21
CA GLN A 31 -4.90 -4.79 -21.61
C GLN A 31 -5.17 -3.80 -20.47
N ALA A 32 -5.32 -4.28 -19.25
CA ALA A 32 -5.56 -3.43 -18.09
C ALA A 32 -4.37 -2.49 -17.78
N ALA A 33 -3.14 -2.98 -17.92
CA ALA A 33 -1.93 -2.17 -17.74
C ALA A 33 -1.76 -1.09 -18.81
N LEU A 34 -2.19 -1.36 -20.04
CA LEU A 34 -2.18 -0.37 -21.13
C LEU A 34 -3.32 0.64 -21.02
N ASN A 35 -4.47 0.23 -20.55
CA ASN A 35 -5.65 1.08 -20.39
C ASN A 35 -6.68 0.40 -19.45
N PRO A 36 -6.92 0.95 -18.26
CA PRO A 36 -6.60 2.32 -17.76
C PRO A 36 -5.25 2.48 -17.05
N GLY A 37 -4.42 1.44 -16.92
CA GLY A 37 -3.17 1.45 -16.18
C GLY A 37 -3.28 0.88 -14.76
N PHE A 38 -4.44 0.36 -14.39
CA PHE A 38 -4.69 -0.30 -13.11
C PHE A 38 -5.79 -1.36 -13.25
N PHE A 39 -5.90 -2.25 -12.27
CA PHE A 39 -6.93 -3.29 -12.20
C PHE A 39 -7.19 -3.72 -10.75
N CYS A 40 -8.32 -4.35 -10.51
CA CYS A 40 -8.63 -5.00 -9.25
C CYS A 40 -8.25 -6.47 -9.29
N LEU A 41 -7.60 -6.96 -8.24
CA LEU A 41 -7.38 -8.39 -8.02
C LEU A 41 -8.58 -8.97 -7.25
N GLU A 42 -9.15 -10.04 -7.77
CA GLU A 42 -10.25 -10.78 -7.16
C GLU A 42 -9.81 -12.19 -6.77
N ASN A 43 -10.67 -12.92 -6.05
CA ASN A 43 -10.43 -14.29 -5.59
C ASN A 43 -9.17 -14.41 -4.71
N ILE A 44 -9.06 -13.50 -3.72
CA ILE A 44 -8.10 -13.65 -2.63
C ILE A 44 -8.47 -14.87 -1.79
N SER A 45 -7.48 -15.62 -1.30
CA SER A 45 -7.72 -16.80 -0.45
C SER A 45 -8.34 -16.43 0.91
N GLU A 46 -8.98 -17.40 1.57
CA GLU A 46 -9.51 -17.23 2.94
C GLU A 46 -8.40 -16.80 3.91
N GLU A 47 -7.20 -17.36 3.78
CA GLU A 47 -6.03 -16.97 4.58
C GLU A 47 -5.67 -15.49 4.38
N GLN A 48 -5.65 -15.02 3.15
CA GLN A 48 -5.41 -13.60 2.85
C GLN A 48 -6.52 -12.71 3.43
N ALA A 49 -7.79 -13.12 3.29
CA ALA A 49 -8.93 -12.40 3.86
C ALA A 49 -8.83 -12.29 5.39
N ASP A 50 -8.39 -13.33 6.08
CA ASP A 50 -8.14 -13.32 7.54
C ASP A 50 -7.00 -12.36 7.93
N LEU A 51 -5.92 -12.31 7.14
CA LEU A 51 -4.83 -11.33 7.35
C LEU A 51 -5.33 -9.89 7.17
N PHE A 52 -6.18 -9.60 6.18
CA PHE A 52 -6.81 -8.29 6.03
C PHE A 52 -7.68 -7.92 7.22
N ALA A 53 -8.48 -8.86 7.73
CA ALA A 53 -9.32 -8.63 8.91
C ALA A 53 -8.48 -8.33 10.16
N LYS A 54 -7.39 -9.06 10.39
CA LYS A 54 -6.45 -8.80 11.49
C LYS A 54 -5.79 -7.45 11.34
N THR A 55 -5.34 -7.11 10.13
CA THR A 55 -4.73 -5.80 9.82
C THR A 55 -5.71 -4.67 10.13
N LYS A 56 -6.96 -4.78 9.65
CA LYS A 56 -8.00 -3.80 9.95
C LYS A 56 -8.19 -3.59 11.45
N LYS A 57 -8.25 -4.67 12.21
CA LYS A 57 -8.36 -4.60 13.69
C LYS A 57 -7.20 -3.82 14.32
N GLN A 58 -5.98 -4.03 13.86
CA GLN A 58 -4.82 -3.30 14.36
C GLN A 58 -4.84 -1.81 13.93
N MET A 59 -5.28 -1.53 12.70
CA MET A 59 -5.49 -0.15 12.23
C MET A 59 -6.53 0.56 13.08
N ASP A 60 -7.68 -0.06 13.32
CA ASP A 60 -8.75 0.49 14.16
C ASP A 60 -8.23 0.78 15.59
N ALA A 61 -7.46 -0.14 16.17
CA ALA A 61 -6.88 0.04 17.49
C ALA A 61 -5.86 1.19 17.55
N PHE A 62 -5.06 1.35 16.52
CA PHE A 62 -4.03 2.40 16.47
C PHE A 62 -4.62 3.78 16.14
N PHE A 63 -5.44 3.88 15.10
CA PHE A 63 -5.98 5.15 14.65
C PHE A 63 -7.09 5.70 15.54
N SER A 64 -7.72 4.88 16.38
CA SER A 64 -8.66 5.36 17.40
C SER A 64 -7.99 6.06 18.58
N LEU A 65 -6.66 5.94 18.75
CA LEU A 65 -5.92 6.68 19.78
C LEU A 65 -5.93 8.18 19.45
N GLY A 66 -5.98 9.01 20.48
CA GLY A 66 -5.83 10.46 20.35
C GLY A 66 -4.47 10.85 19.76
N SER A 67 -4.39 12.01 19.15
CA SER A 67 -3.12 12.54 18.62
C SER A 67 -2.08 12.85 19.69
N ASP A 68 -2.51 12.99 20.93
CA ASP A 68 -1.66 13.22 22.13
C ASP A 68 -1.34 11.93 22.89
N ASP A 69 -1.78 10.77 22.38
CA ASP A 69 -1.51 9.48 23.03
C ASP A 69 -0.01 9.17 23.01
N PRO A 70 0.59 8.79 24.16
CA PRO A 70 2.01 8.48 24.26
C PRO A 70 2.49 7.40 23.27
N ILE A 71 1.63 6.46 22.86
CA ILE A 71 1.95 5.42 21.88
C ILE A 71 2.22 6.04 20.49
N LYS A 72 1.42 7.05 20.10
CA LYS A 72 1.62 7.78 18.84
C LYS A 72 2.82 8.72 18.93
N LEU A 73 2.93 9.49 20.02
CA LEU A 73 4.02 10.44 20.22
C LEU A 73 5.41 9.78 20.24
N ASP A 74 5.53 8.56 20.76
CA ASP A 74 6.80 7.78 20.79
C ASP A 74 7.35 7.47 19.38
N ILE A 75 6.49 7.51 18.38
CA ILE A 75 6.82 7.16 16.98
C ILE A 75 6.45 8.27 15.98
N ASP A 76 6.22 9.50 16.46
CA ASP A 76 5.91 10.67 15.62
C ASP A 76 7.06 10.99 14.66
N THR A 77 6.74 11.25 13.40
CA THR A 77 7.72 11.52 12.35
C THR A 77 7.91 13.00 12.03
N THR A 78 7.11 13.90 12.61
CA THR A 78 7.04 15.33 12.24
C THR A 78 8.41 16.02 12.26
N ASP A 79 9.17 15.84 13.33
CA ASP A 79 10.49 16.46 13.51
C ASP A 79 11.63 15.42 13.40
N SER A 80 11.40 14.32 12.69
CA SER A 80 12.34 13.21 12.60
C SER A 80 12.92 13.10 11.18
N ASP A 81 14.19 12.77 11.09
CA ASP A 81 14.82 12.35 9.84
C ASP A 81 14.45 10.90 9.45
N ASN A 82 13.65 10.23 10.28
CA ASN A 82 13.13 8.88 10.06
C ASN A 82 11.65 8.95 9.70
N SER A 83 11.32 8.72 8.43
CA SER A 83 9.96 8.68 7.91
C SER A 83 9.14 7.45 8.33
N TYR A 84 9.76 6.47 9.00
CA TYR A 84 9.03 5.30 9.52
C TYR A 84 8.47 5.55 10.91
N GLY A 85 7.17 5.42 11.04
CA GLY A 85 6.41 5.70 12.25
C GLY A 85 5.05 6.29 11.94
N TRP A 86 4.51 7.10 12.84
CA TRP A 86 3.24 7.77 12.66
C TRP A 86 3.44 9.19 12.15
N MET A 87 2.73 9.54 11.08
CA MET A 87 2.62 10.89 10.57
C MET A 87 1.25 11.46 10.95
N PRO A 88 1.22 12.53 11.74
CA PRO A 88 -0.02 13.18 12.16
C PRO A 88 -0.84 13.75 10.99
N MET A 89 -2.10 14.06 11.29
CA MET A 89 -3.00 14.76 10.37
C MET A 89 -2.36 16.02 9.80
N PHE A 90 -2.57 16.26 8.51
CA PHE A 90 -2.11 17.46 7.79
C PHE A 90 -0.59 17.64 7.67
N GLN A 91 0.19 16.63 8.03
CA GLN A 91 1.66 16.67 7.90
C GLN A 91 2.14 16.01 6.60
N GLU A 92 1.30 15.25 5.92
CA GLU A 92 1.64 14.71 4.60
C GLU A 92 1.90 15.86 3.62
N PRO A 93 3.06 15.88 2.93
CA PRO A 93 3.32 16.87 1.92
C PRO A 93 2.24 16.84 0.83
N ALA A 94 1.60 17.98 0.61
CA ALA A 94 0.64 18.08 -0.47
C ALA A 94 1.38 18.18 -1.82
N TYR A 95 1.00 17.32 -2.78
CA TYR A 95 1.56 17.36 -4.14
C TYR A 95 1.06 18.56 -4.95
N GLU A 96 -0.04 19.17 -4.53
CA GLU A 96 -0.60 20.39 -5.12
C GLU A 96 -0.44 21.57 -4.16
N ALA A 97 0.18 22.64 -4.63
CA ALA A 97 0.46 23.82 -3.82
C ALA A 97 -0.82 24.42 -3.21
N GLY A 98 -0.79 24.69 -1.91
CA GLY A 98 -1.91 25.25 -1.17
C GLY A 98 -2.95 24.23 -0.70
N THR A 99 -2.71 22.94 -0.90
CA THR A 99 -3.56 21.86 -0.34
C THR A 99 -2.95 21.23 0.89
N LEU A 100 -3.81 20.67 1.75
CA LEU A 100 -3.41 19.90 2.92
C LEU A 100 -4.06 18.51 2.83
N ALA A 101 -3.28 17.48 3.06
CA ALA A 101 -3.78 16.12 3.06
C ALA A 101 -4.53 15.82 4.36
N HIS A 102 -5.85 15.54 4.26
CA HIS A 102 -6.71 15.19 5.39
C HIS A 102 -6.60 13.70 5.69
N LEU A 103 -5.42 13.30 6.13
CA LEU A 103 -5.10 11.92 6.51
C LEU A 103 -4.04 11.91 7.62
N GLU A 104 -3.97 10.81 8.31
CA GLU A 104 -2.80 10.40 9.10
C GLU A 104 -2.31 9.04 8.60
N SER A 105 -1.04 8.73 8.77
CA SER A 105 -0.46 7.48 8.32
C SER A 105 0.41 6.80 9.36
N PHE A 106 0.61 5.49 9.19
CA PHE A 106 1.68 4.74 9.81
C PHE A 106 2.50 4.07 8.73
N ASP A 107 3.76 4.44 8.64
CA ASP A 107 4.66 4.03 7.57
C ASP A 107 5.77 3.12 8.08
N PHE A 108 6.10 2.08 7.32
CA PHE A 108 7.24 1.22 7.60
C PHE A 108 7.79 0.60 6.32
N GLY A 109 9.06 0.20 6.38
CA GLY A 109 9.75 -0.44 5.26
C GLY A 109 10.12 -1.89 5.55
N ARG A 110 10.69 -2.53 4.54
CA ARG A 110 11.19 -3.91 4.64
C ARG A 110 12.22 -4.04 5.77
N ARG A 111 12.18 -5.15 6.49
CA ARG A 111 13.25 -5.52 7.41
C ARG A 111 14.46 -6.03 6.62
N LYS A 112 15.57 -5.33 6.69
CA LYS A 112 16.81 -5.76 6.04
C LYS A 112 17.41 -7.01 6.65
N LYS A 113 17.96 -7.84 5.78
CA LYS A 113 18.66 -9.06 6.18
C LYS A 113 20.19 -8.97 6.03
N SER A 114 20.75 -8.12 5.20
CA SER A 114 22.16 -8.33 4.81
C SER A 114 23.03 -7.10 4.53
N VAL A 115 22.52 -5.92 4.38
CA VAL A 115 23.35 -4.72 4.11
C VAL A 115 22.89 -3.56 4.95
N GLU A 116 23.67 -3.18 5.95
CA GLU A 116 23.49 -1.92 6.66
C GLU A 116 24.03 -0.78 5.78
N LYS A 117 23.15 0.02 5.23
CA LYS A 117 23.52 1.31 4.66
C LYS A 117 23.19 2.39 5.68
N PRO A 118 24.05 3.39 5.89
CA PRO A 118 23.80 4.48 6.87
C PRO A 118 22.50 5.24 6.65
N SER A 119 21.99 5.24 5.42
CA SER A 119 20.72 5.88 5.06
C SER A 119 19.47 5.12 5.50
N TYR A 120 19.63 3.90 5.99
CA TYR A 120 18.48 3.08 6.37
C TYR A 120 18.09 3.29 7.82
N LYS A 121 16.93 3.87 8.01
CA LYS A 121 16.36 4.09 9.34
C LYS A 121 15.61 2.84 9.82
N PRO A 122 15.62 2.57 11.14
CA PRO A 122 14.85 1.45 11.71
C PRO A 122 13.34 1.75 11.67
N ASN A 123 12.54 0.71 11.46
CA ASN A 123 11.11 0.81 11.68
C ASN A 123 10.80 1.09 13.17
N ARG A 124 9.90 2.02 13.41
CA ARG A 124 9.36 2.34 14.75
C ARG A 124 7.96 1.77 14.85
N TRP A 125 7.67 1.01 15.90
CA TRP A 125 6.41 0.29 16.05
C TRP A 125 5.65 0.76 17.26
N PRO A 126 4.32 0.97 17.19
CA PRO A 126 3.53 1.31 18.34
C PRO A 126 3.50 0.14 19.33
N LYS A 127 3.46 0.47 20.63
CA LYS A 127 3.42 -0.52 21.72
C LYS A 127 2.00 -1.09 21.90
N ILE A 128 1.43 -1.62 20.82
CA ILE A 128 0.12 -2.29 20.80
C ILE A 128 0.36 -3.79 20.64
N LYS A 129 -0.39 -4.59 21.42
CA LYS A 129 -0.26 -6.07 21.39
C LYS A 129 -0.54 -6.61 19.98
N SER A 130 0.34 -7.47 19.50
CA SER A 130 0.30 -8.12 18.19
C SER A 130 0.35 -7.19 16.97
N PHE A 131 0.34 -5.85 17.13
CA PHE A 131 0.36 -4.91 15.99
C PHE A 131 1.48 -5.22 15.00
N ARG A 132 2.71 -5.26 15.49
CA ARG A 132 3.88 -5.52 14.65
C ARG A 132 3.82 -6.87 13.93
N GLU A 133 3.32 -7.90 14.58
CA GLU A 133 3.22 -9.25 14.01
C GLU A 133 2.17 -9.30 12.91
N ASP A 134 0.94 -8.85 13.21
CA ASP A 134 -0.17 -8.85 12.26
C ASP A 134 0.14 -8.00 11.02
N ILE A 135 0.71 -6.80 11.22
CA ILE A 135 1.08 -5.90 10.11
C ILE A 135 2.23 -6.47 9.27
N ARG A 136 3.10 -7.27 9.84
CA ARG A 136 4.16 -7.93 9.06
C ARG A 136 3.66 -9.14 8.29
N ASN A 137 2.70 -9.86 8.82
CA ASN A 137 2.09 -10.98 8.11
C ASN A 137 1.35 -10.49 6.84
N ILE A 138 0.66 -9.34 6.93
CA ILE A 138 0.04 -8.76 5.73
C ILE A 138 1.10 -8.25 4.73
N TRP A 139 2.24 -7.71 5.18
CA TRP A 139 3.36 -7.36 4.31
C TRP A 139 3.82 -8.54 3.46
N ASP A 140 3.99 -9.70 4.08
CA ASP A 140 4.43 -10.91 3.37
C ASP A 140 3.39 -11.36 2.34
N ALA A 141 2.09 -11.27 2.66
CA ALA A 141 1.01 -11.55 1.71
C ALA A 141 1.01 -10.58 0.52
N TYR A 142 1.16 -9.26 0.77
CA TYR A 142 1.29 -8.26 -0.31
C TYR A 142 2.54 -8.49 -1.16
N THR A 143 3.65 -8.87 -0.54
CA THR A 143 4.87 -9.22 -1.28
C THR A 143 4.61 -10.35 -2.26
N ASN A 144 3.96 -11.41 -1.83
CA ASN A 144 3.63 -12.56 -2.69
C ASN A 144 2.71 -12.17 -3.84
N ILE A 145 1.66 -11.38 -3.57
CA ILE A 145 0.76 -10.86 -4.62
C ILE A 145 1.53 -9.96 -5.59
N GLY A 146 2.38 -9.09 -5.07
CA GLY A 146 3.21 -8.20 -5.88
C GLY A 146 4.15 -8.95 -6.81
N MET A 147 4.81 -10.00 -6.30
CA MET A 147 5.72 -10.81 -7.12
C MET A 147 4.97 -11.61 -8.20
N LEU A 148 3.77 -12.11 -7.92
CA LEU A 148 2.90 -12.73 -8.94
C LEU A 148 2.49 -11.71 -10.01
N THR A 149 2.14 -10.50 -9.59
CA THR A 149 1.78 -9.41 -10.51
C THR A 149 2.96 -9.01 -11.40
N LEU A 150 4.17 -8.90 -10.84
CA LEU A 150 5.38 -8.62 -11.62
C LEU A 150 5.71 -9.73 -12.62
N ASP A 151 5.57 -11.00 -12.23
CA ASP A 151 5.72 -12.15 -13.15
C ASP A 151 4.72 -12.06 -14.31
N ALA A 152 3.46 -11.73 -14.02
CA ALA A 152 2.41 -11.57 -15.03
C ALA A 152 2.71 -10.40 -15.98
N LEU A 153 3.12 -9.25 -15.46
CA LEU A 153 3.54 -8.10 -16.27
C LEU A 153 4.77 -8.42 -17.13
N ASN A 154 5.75 -9.14 -16.55
CA ASN A 154 6.95 -9.55 -17.26
C ASN A 154 6.61 -10.39 -18.50
N GLU A 155 5.68 -11.33 -18.37
CA GLU A 155 5.23 -12.17 -19.49
C GLU A 155 4.34 -11.40 -20.46
N ALA A 156 3.41 -10.58 -19.96
CA ALA A 156 2.49 -9.77 -20.76
C ALA A 156 3.21 -8.83 -21.74
N PHE A 157 4.35 -8.27 -21.31
CA PHE A 157 5.16 -7.34 -22.11
C PHE A 157 6.41 -7.97 -22.72
N ILE A 158 6.57 -9.29 -22.60
CA ILE A 158 7.67 -10.06 -23.22
C ILE A 158 9.05 -9.50 -22.80
N PHE A 159 9.20 -9.14 -21.53
CA PHE A 159 10.51 -8.79 -20.98
C PHE A 159 11.40 -10.03 -20.89
N PRO A 160 12.73 -9.86 -20.81
CA PRO A 160 13.63 -10.96 -20.53
C PRO A 160 13.18 -11.75 -19.28
N ASN A 161 13.53 -13.03 -19.22
CA ASN A 161 13.08 -13.91 -18.14
C ASN A 161 13.37 -13.27 -16.75
N GLU A 162 12.33 -13.20 -15.91
CA GLU A 162 12.36 -12.64 -14.55
C GLU A 162 12.93 -11.21 -14.43
N PHE A 163 12.92 -10.43 -15.52
CA PHE A 163 13.53 -9.09 -15.52
C PHE A 163 12.94 -8.18 -14.44
N LEU A 164 11.61 -8.06 -14.36
CA LEU A 164 10.96 -7.20 -13.36
C LEU A 164 11.21 -7.72 -11.95
N LYS A 165 11.07 -9.02 -11.74
CA LYS A 165 11.25 -9.65 -10.43
C LYS A 165 12.67 -9.48 -9.90
N ASN A 166 13.69 -9.73 -10.74
CA ASN A 166 15.09 -9.60 -10.37
C ASN A 166 15.49 -8.15 -10.03
N ASN A 167 14.80 -7.15 -10.61
CA ASN A 167 15.00 -5.75 -10.27
C ASN A 167 14.22 -5.28 -9.02
N CYS A 168 13.23 -6.06 -8.58
CA CYS A 168 12.39 -5.76 -7.41
C CYS A 168 12.61 -6.74 -6.24
N ASP A 169 13.48 -7.73 -6.35
CA ASP A 169 13.63 -8.82 -5.36
C ASP A 169 14.15 -8.32 -4.01
N THR A 170 15.01 -7.32 -4.01
CA THR A 170 15.56 -6.74 -2.78
C THR A 170 14.52 -5.97 -1.99
N GLN A 171 13.53 -5.40 -2.65
CA GLN A 171 12.49 -4.53 -2.07
C GLN A 171 13.06 -3.43 -1.15
N ASP A 172 14.26 -2.95 -1.46
CA ASP A 172 15.00 -2.01 -0.62
C ASP A 172 14.26 -0.67 -0.44
N LEU A 173 13.48 -0.26 -1.43
CA LEU A 173 12.68 0.96 -1.43
C LEU A 173 11.20 0.71 -1.15
N SER A 174 10.77 -0.55 -1.01
CA SER A 174 9.37 -0.87 -0.73
C SER A 174 8.96 -0.36 0.64
N THR A 175 7.82 0.30 0.67
CA THR A 175 7.18 0.80 1.89
C THR A 175 5.75 0.31 1.96
N MET A 176 5.23 0.14 3.16
CA MET A 176 3.81 -0.06 3.39
C MET A 176 3.29 1.09 4.24
N ARG A 177 2.17 1.63 3.83
CA ARG A 177 1.46 2.71 4.49
C ARG A 177 0.10 2.21 4.96
N LEU A 178 -0.18 2.34 6.23
CA LEU A 178 -1.53 2.25 6.77
C LEU A 178 -2.09 3.67 6.81
N LEU A 179 -3.19 3.90 6.10
CA LEU A 179 -3.77 5.23 5.93
C LEU A 179 -5.11 5.32 6.64
N ASN A 180 -5.30 6.38 7.39
CA ASN A 180 -6.57 6.74 8.00
C ASN A 180 -7.08 8.06 7.41
N TYR A 181 -8.22 8.01 6.73
CA TYR A 181 -8.94 9.15 6.22
C TYR A 181 -10.18 9.36 7.10
N PRO A 182 -10.08 10.09 8.21
CA PRO A 182 -11.20 10.30 9.08
C PRO A 182 -12.28 11.12 8.36
N LYS A 183 -13.53 10.92 8.77
CA LYS A 183 -14.64 11.73 8.24
C LYS A 183 -14.34 13.21 8.49
N ALA A 184 -14.29 13.97 7.42
CA ALA A 184 -14.12 15.41 7.52
C ALA A 184 -15.35 16.06 8.13
N ASP A 185 -15.17 16.96 9.10
CA ASP A 185 -16.23 17.90 9.49
C ASP A 185 -16.57 18.80 8.30
N SER A 186 -17.84 19.14 8.16
CA SER A 186 -18.32 20.04 7.08
C SER A 186 -17.57 21.39 7.06
N SER A 187 -17.07 21.85 8.19
CA SER A 187 -16.24 23.06 8.30
C SER A 187 -14.84 22.90 7.71
N LEU A 188 -14.35 21.66 7.59
CA LEU A 188 -13.04 21.32 7.02
C LEU A 188 -13.12 20.97 5.53
N ILE A 189 -14.31 20.78 4.99
CA ILE A 189 -14.53 20.52 3.55
C ILE A 189 -14.36 21.83 2.80
N ASN A 190 -13.14 22.10 2.36
CA ASN A 190 -12.83 23.24 1.52
C ASN A 190 -11.89 22.80 0.38
N LYS A 191 -11.66 23.70 -0.58
CA LYS A 191 -10.83 23.40 -1.75
C LYS A 191 -9.37 23.03 -1.44
N ASN A 192 -8.92 23.34 -0.24
CA ASN A 192 -7.53 23.15 0.17
C ASN A 192 -7.34 21.87 1.00
N ASN A 193 -8.42 21.22 1.45
CA ASN A 193 -8.34 19.96 2.19
C ASN A 193 -8.76 18.81 1.28
N VAL A 194 -7.82 17.95 0.95
CA VAL A 194 -8.03 16.79 0.09
C VAL A 194 -7.61 15.53 0.84
N GLY A 195 -8.14 14.38 0.47
CA GLY A 195 -7.64 13.11 1.00
C GLY A 195 -6.17 12.95 0.62
N ILE A 196 -5.91 12.95 -0.69
CA ILE A 196 -4.57 13.02 -1.27
C ILE A 196 -4.65 13.78 -2.60
N SER A 197 -3.66 14.61 -2.91
CA SER A 197 -3.60 15.34 -4.18
C SER A 197 -3.25 14.39 -5.33
N ALA A 198 -3.57 14.82 -6.57
CA ALA A 198 -3.14 14.10 -7.77
C ALA A 198 -1.62 14.00 -7.83
N HIS A 199 -1.10 12.81 -8.04
CA HIS A 199 0.34 12.52 -8.11
C HIS A 199 0.61 11.29 -8.96
N THR A 200 1.87 11.00 -9.20
CA THR A 200 2.35 9.73 -9.75
C THR A 200 3.16 8.99 -8.69
N ASP A 201 2.99 7.66 -8.64
CA ASP A 201 3.76 6.83 -7.73
C ASP A 201 5.23 6.73 -8.18
N PHE A 202 6.14 6.53 -7.23
CA PHE A 202 7.59 6.41 -7.49
C PHE A 202 8.01 4.96 -7.79
N GLU A 203 7.18 4.00 -7.44
CA GLU A 203 7.50 2.57 -7.44
C GLU A 203 7.06 1.90 -8.73
N CYS A 204 7.48 0.65 -8.93
CA CYS A 204 7.13 -0.14 -10.10
C CYS A 204 5.63 -0.49 -10.13
N ILE A 205 5.08 -0.91 -8.98
CA ILE A 205 3.64 -1.17 -8.78
C ILE A 205 3.23 -0.75 -7.38
N THR A 206 1.98 -0.31 -7.24
CA THR A 206 1.34 -0.03 -5.95
C THR A 206 0.17 -0.98 -5.75
N LEU A 207 0.13 -1.66 -4.61
CA LEU A 207 -0.97 -2.53 -4.20
C LEU A 207 -1.79 -1.80 -3.12
N ILE A 208 -3.09 -1.67 -3.36
CA ILE A 208 -4.01 -0.95 -2.45
C ILE A 208 -5.15 -1.88 -2.04
N SER A 209 -5.49 -1.86 -0.75
CA SER A 209 -6.78 -2.37 -0.27
C SER A 209 -7.50 -1.31 0.56
N GLN A 210 -8.82 -1.31 0.50
CA GLN A 210 -9.66 -0.43 1.29
C GLN A 210 -10.45 -1.25 2.31
N THR A 211 -10.60 -0.71 3.52
CA THR A 211 -11.37 -1.34 4.61
C THR A 211 -12.81 -0.83 4.69
N SER A 212 -13.10 0.27 4.01
CA SER A 212 -14.44 0.89 3.91
C SER A 212 -14.55 1.68 2.61
N PRO A 213 -15.78 1.90 2.10
CA PRO A 213 -16.00 2.87 1.02
C PRO A 213 -15.49 4.25 1.44
N GLY A 214 -14.87 4.96 0.51
CA GLY A 214 -14.42 6.34 0.69
C GLY A 214 -15.54 7.35 0.59
#